data_a2b6e9bf272ae634672e176792ac0847
#
_entry.id   a2b6e9bf272ae634672e176792ac0847
#
_cell.length_a   1.000
_cell.length_b   1.000
_cell.length_c   1.000
_cell.angle_alpha   90.00
_cell.angle_beta   90.00
_cell.angle_gamma   90.00
#
_symmetry.space_group_name_H-M   'P 1'
#
loop_
_entity.id
_entity.type
_entity.pdbx_description
1 polymer ?
#
loop_
_entity_poly.entity_id
_entity_poly.type
_entity_poly.pdbx_seq_one_letter_code
_entity_poly.pdbx_strand_id
1 'polypeptide(L)'
;QNKIYFLKYYPEKEIAETFETSYKTNLLVWDFTQNCSEVLKKQIFYTLSRIIANTSMSKAYRNVRLKSLKLLYDSCVQLNITDVGLLEMEQVETILKNFPETSQRSILGECRRDAFMQQEQIQWEANVWYLERLHLGKHRIDESKSLISISFMEVKEIQNREILQAYMKYELGITGQAVSTIVRRFVCIRNFIELLEQEKILAIHATVAEVKKYADGLRERGIQAKGFNERIFGIGHFYKFMEVKQYITRMPFRIEYFQQKEVIVHHDRSVEETVYMEILKKLYLFPERLRCMFLHLWCLGLRASEVCTLKGNAYYQQGEDYWIQV
;
A
#
# COMPACT_ATOMS: atom_id res chain seq x y z
N GLN A 1 -11.88 -20.63 22.64
CA GLN A 1 -12.07 -19.62 21.60
C GLN A 1 -13.49 -19.65 21.01
N ASN A 2 -14.25 -20.71 21.16
CA ASN A 2 -15.63 -20.80 20.71
C ASN A 2 -16.58 -20.21 21.77
N LYS A 3 -16.71 -18.89 21.77
CA LYS A 3 -17.53 -18.14 22.74
C LYS A 3 -18.47 -17.18 22.04
N ILE A 4 -19.55 -16.83 22.71
CA ILE A 4 -20.47 -15.76 22.30
C ILE A 4 -20.12 -14.53 23.14
N TYR A 5 -19.85 -13.42 22.46
CA TYR A 5 -19.54 -12.16 23.12
C TYR A 5 -20.70 -11.17 22.99
N PHE A 6 -21.15 -10.70 24.14
CA PHE A 6 -22.06 -9.58 24.27
C PHE A 6 -21.25 -8.41 24.85
N LEU A 7 -21.16 -7.29 24.15
CA LEU A 7 -20.26 -6.19 24.55
C LEU A 7 -20.55 -5.66 25.96
N LYS A 8 -21.80 -5.67 26.40
CA LYS A 8 -22.19 -5.28 27.78
C LYS A 8 -21.68 -6.25 28.86
N TYR A 9 -21.32 -7.46 28.48
CA TYR A 9 -20.79 -8.49 29.36
C TYR A 9 -19.38 -8.90 28.97
N TYR A 10 -18.64 -7.93 28.37
CA TYR A 10 -17.24 -8.16 28.03
C TYR A 10 -16.45 -8.50 29.29
N PRO A 11 -15.46 -9.42 29.23
CA PRO A 11 -14.75 -9.90 30.43
C PRO A 11 -14.08 -8.81 31.25
N GLU A 12 -13.57 -7.76 30.58
CA GLU A 12 -12.95 -6.62 31.23
C GLU A 12 -14.02 -5.60 31.62
N LYS A 13 -14.24 -5.43 32.93
CA LYS A 13 -15.32 -4.61 33.50
C LYS A 13 -15.27 -3.15 33.03
N GLU A 14 -14.10 -2.56 33.04
CA GLU A 14 -13.89 -1.16 32.58
C GLU A 14 -14.33 -0.95 31.12
N ILE A 15 -14.09 -1.95 30.27
CA ILE A 15 -14.51 -1.94 28.86
C ILE A 15 -16.02 -2.14 28.78
N ALA A 16 -16.58 -3.12 29.50
CA ALA A 16 -18.01 -3.41 29.52
C ALA A 16 -18.84 -2.17 29.89
N GLU A 17 -18.42 -1.41 30.93
CA GLU A 17 -19.07 -0.18 31.37
C GLU A 17 -19.19 0.87 30.25
N THR A 18 -18.25 0.90 29.31
CA THR A 18 -18.32 1.83 28.17
C THR A 18 -19.49 1.53 27.21
N PHE A 19 -20.08 0.34 27.29
CA PHE A 19 -21.20 -0.13 26.44
C PHE A 19 -22.55 -0.16 27.18
N GLU A 20 -22.57 -0.01 28.50
CA GLU A 20 -23.81 -0.11 29.29
C GLU A 20 -24.89 0.86 28.87
N THR A 21 -24.52 2.09 28.52
CA THR A 21 -25.42 3.17 28.14
C THR A 21 -25.80 3.19 26.66
N SER A 22 -25.23 2.31 25.84
CA SER A 22 -25.45 2.32 24.41
C SER A 22 -26.55 1.36 23.99
N TYR A 23 -27.75 1.90 23.72
CA TYR A 23 -28.93 1.15 23.27
C TYR A 23 -28.67 0.21 22.08
N LYS A 24 -27.83 0.65 21.13
CA LYS A 24 -27.56 -0.10 19.89
C LYS A 24 -26.53 -1.22 20.03
N THR A 25 -25.75 -1.25 21.11
CA THR A 25 -24.74 -2.30 21.35
C THR A 25 -25.37 -3.62 21.78
N ASN A 26 -26.60 -3.63 22.28
CA ASN A 26 -27.33 -4.86 22.60
C ASN A 26 -27.56 -5.75 21.37
N LEU A 27 -27.55 -5.17 20.17
CA LEU A 27 -27.76 -5.89 18.91
C LEU A 27 -26.46 -6.46 18.33
N LEU A 28 -25.28 -6.10 18.89
CA LEU A 28 -23.99 -6.56 18.42
C LEU A 28 -23.56 -7.78 19.24
N VAL A 29 -23.89 -8.93 18.73
CA VAL A 29 -23.52 -10.23 19.30
C VAL A 29 -22.48 -10.86 18.40
N TRP A 30 -21.38 -11.30 18.99
CA TRP A 30 -20.26 -11.95 18.34
C TRP A 30 -20.26 -13.42 18.66
N ASP A 31 -20.83 -14.22 17.77
CA ASP A 31 -20.95 -15.67 17.93
C ASP A 31 -19.80 -16.37 17.19
N PHE A 32 -18.76 -16.72 17.94
CA PHE A 32 -17.62 -17.51 17.44
C PHE A 32 -17.84 -19.02 17.59
N THR A 33 -19.05 -19.49 17.99
CA THR A 33 -19.40 -20.92 17.98
C THR A 33 -19.83 -21.40 16.60
N GLN A 34 -20.08 -20.47 15.67
CA GLN A 34 -20.47 -20.80 14.30
C GLN A 34 -19.43 -21.68 13.61
N ASN A 35 -19.91 -22.55 12.73
CA ASN A 35 -19.02 -23.42 11.94
C ASN A 35 -18.35 -22.63 10.81
N CYS A 36 -17.17 -22.10 11.09
CA CYS A 36 -16.31 -21.41 10.14
C CYS A 36 -14.83 -21.57 10.54
N SER A 37 -13.93 -21.14 9.67
CA SER A 37 -12.48 -21.28 9.86
C SER A 37 -12.01 -20.67 11.19
N GLU A 38 -11.20 -21.42 11.93
CA GLU A 38 -10.54 -20.91 13.15
C GLU A 38 -9.56 -19.78 12.87
N VAL A 39 -8.97 -19.73 11.67
CA VAL A 39 -8.12 -18.61 11.22
C VAL A 39 -8.97 -17.34 11.10
N LEU A 40 -10.11 -17.42 10.41
CA LEU A 40 -11.05 -16.30 10.29
C LEU A 40 -11.51 -15.81 11.67
N LYS A 41 -11.91 -16.72 12.57
CA LYS A 41 -12.33 -16.36 13.94
C LYS A 41 -11.24 -15.57 14.68
N LYS A 42 -9.99 -16.02 14.62
CA LYS A 42 -8.85 -15.34 15.25
C LYS A 42 -8.62 -13.94 14.66
N GLN A 43 -8.66 -13.81 13.33
CA GLN A 43 -8.47 -12.56 12.64
C GLN A 43 -9.55 -11.53 13.01
N ILE A 44 -10.81 -11.95 12.97
CA ILE A 44 -11.96 -11.11 13.37
C ILE A 44 -11.89 -10.75 14.85
N PHE A 45 -11.60 -11.73 15.73
CA PHE A 45 -11.52 -11.49 17.17
C PHE A 45 -10.40 -10.53 17.54
N TYR A 46 -9.25 -10.61 16.86
CA TYR A 46 -8.16 -9.68 17.07
C TYR A 46 -8.57 -8.23 16.71
N THR A 47 -9.16 -8.03 15.54
CA THR A 47 -9.64 -6.71 15.11
C THR A 47 -10.75 -6.20 16.04
N LEU A 48 -11.66 -7.07 16.48
CA LEU A 48 -12.69 -6.76 17.49
C LEU A 48 -12.05 -6.22 18.76
N SER A 49 -11.10 -6.97 19.34
CA SER A 49 -10.40 -6.60 20.58
C SER A 49 -9.67 -5.27 20.45
N ARG A 50 -8.99 -5.02 19.33
CA ARG A 50 -8.30 -3.76 19.05
C ARG A 50 -9.29 -2.57 18.99
N ILE A 51 -10.43 -2.74 18.34
CA ILE A 51 -11.45 -1.68 18.25
C ILE A 51 -12.04 -1.39 19.64
N ILE A 52 -12.32 -2.44 20.43
CA ILE A 52 -12.86 -2.32 21.78
C ILE A 52 -11.87 -1.59 22.71
N ALA A 53 -10.60 -1.97 22.68
CA ALA A 53 -9.55 -1.42 23.52
C ALA A 53 -9.13 0.02 23.15
N ASN A 54 -9.51 0.51 21.97
CA ASN A 54 -9.13 1.84 21.54
C ASN A 54 -10.01 2.92 22.18
N THR A 55 -9.54 3.45 23.31
CA THR A 55 -10.21 4.50 24.08
C THR A 55 -10.13 5.89 23.43
N SER A 56 -9.23 6.10 22.47
CA SER A 56 -9.09 7.36 21.73
C SER A 56 -10.20 7.58 20.68
N MET A 57 -10.88 6.51 20.27
CA MET A 57 -12.03 6.60 19.37
C MET A 57 -13.26 7.18 20.08
N SER A 58 -13.98 8.10 19.40
CA SER A 58 -15.30 8.51 19.89
C SER A 58 -16.25 7.32 19.94
N LYS A 59 -17.19 7.32 20.91
CA LYS A 59 -18.19 6.24 21.06
C LYS A 59 -18.97 5.99 19.75
N ALA A 60 -19.35 7.06 19.05
CA ALA A 60 -20.10 6.98 17.79
C ALA A 60 -19.27 6.28 16.70
N TYR A 61 -18.02 6.68 16.52
CA TYR A 61 -17.12 6.09 15.52
C TYR A 61 -16.82 4.63 15.84
N ARG A 62 -16.52 4.30 17.10
CA ARG A 62 -16.31 2.91 17.56
C ARG A 62 -17.51 2.03 17.24
N ASN A 63 -18.75 2.50 17.48
CA ASN A 63 -19.95 1.77 17.16
C ASN A 63 -20.11 1.51 15.64
N VAL A 64 -19.76 2.48 14.80
CA VAL A 64 -19.75 2.30 13.34
C VAL A 64 -18.75 1.20 12.95
N ARG A 65 -17.54 1.23 13.53
CA ARG A 65 -16.50 0.21 13.25
C ARG A 65 -16.93 -1.19 13.69
N LEU A 66 -17.52 -1.32 14.87
CA LEU A 66 -18.04 -2.61 15.38
C LEU A 66 -19.14 -3.18 14.47
N LYS A 67 -20.08 -2.34 14.02
CA LYS A 67 -21.11 -2.77 13.07
C LYS A 67 -20.51 -3.22 11.74
N SER A 68 -19.56 -2.46 11.23
CA SER A 68 -18.88 -2.78 9.98
C SER A 68 -18.12 -4.12 10.10
N LEU A 69 -17.43 -4.35 11.21
CA LEU A 69 -16.73 -5.59 11.46
C LEU A 69 -17.71 -6.78 11.60
N LYS A 70 -18.88 -6.55 12.21
CA LYS A 70 -19.92 -7.60 12.28
C LYS A 70 -20.43 -7.97 10.89
N LEU A 71 -20.74 -6.98 10.05
CA LEU A 71 -21.13 -7.22 8.64
C LEU A 71 -20.05 -7.99 7.88
N LEU A 72 -18.77 -7.63 8.09
CA LEU A 72 -17.64 -8.35 7.49
C LEU A 72 -17.63 -9.81 7.93
N TYR A 73 -17.73 -10.05 9.23
CA TYR A 73 -17.74 -11.42 9.77
C TYR A 73 -18.89 -12.24 9.20
N ASP A 74 -20.11 -11.72 9.24
CA ASP A 74 -21.29 -12.42 8.72
C ASP A 74 -21.17 -12.72 7.23
N SER A 75 -20.67 -11.75 6.44
CA SER A 75 -20.42 -11.96 5.00
C SER A 75 -19.34 -13.03 4.75
N CYS A 76 -18.25 -13.02 5.54
CA CYS A 76 -17.20 -14.03 5.43
C CYS A 76 -17.73 -15.43 5.78
N VAL A 77 -18.57 -15.56 6.82
CA VAL A 77 -19.18 -16.84 7.18
C VAL A 77 -20.10 -17.35 6.07
N GLN A 78 -20.97 -16.48 5.52
CA GLN A 78 -21.88 -16.84 4.43
C GLN A 78 -21.15 -17.29 3.16
N LEU A 79 -20.00 -16.69 2.87
CA LEU A 79 -19.18 -17.02 1.70
C LEU A 79 -18.14 -18.12 1.95
N ASN A 80 -18.17 -18.75 3.14
CA ASN A 80 -17.20 -19.76 3.57
C ASN A 80 -15.74 -19.28 3.44
N ILE A 81 -15.47 -18.03 3.71
CA ILE A 81 -14.12 -17.46 3.70
C ILE A 81 -13.33 -18.05 4.87
N THR A 82 -12.12 -18.51 4.58
CA THR A 82 -11.24 -19.13 5.57
C THR A 82 -10.20 -18.16 6.12
N ASP A 83 -9.77 -17.18 5.33
CA ASP A 83 -8.72 -16.23 5.66
C ASP A 83 -8.95 -14.90 4.90
N VAL A 84 -9.01 -13.78 5.62
CA VAL A 84 -9.22 -12.45 5.01
C VAL A 84 -8.00 -11.97 4.21
N GLY A 85 -6.80 -12.50 4.50
CA GLY A 85 -5.57 -12.19 3.77
C GLY A 85 -5.53 -12.78 2.37
N LEU A 86 -6.28 -13.87 2.14
CA LEU A 86 -6.32 -14.62 0.87
C LEU A 86 -7.55 -14.31 0.01
N LEU A 87 -8.37 -13.33 0.41
CA LEU A 87 -9.57 -12.97 -0.36
C LEU A 87 -9.23 -12.55 -1.78
N GLU A 88 -9.92 -13.14 -2.74
CA GLU A 88 -9.87 -12.77 -4.15
C GLU A 88 -10.72 -11.52 -4.44
N MET A 89 -10.46 -10.83 -5.55
CA MET A 89 -11.14 -9.58 -5.92
C MET A 89 -12.66 -9.76 -5.98
N GLU A 90 -13.15 -10.84 -6.58
CA GLU A 90 -14.58 -11.13 -6.71
C GLU A 90 -15.27 -11.34 -5.35
N GLN A 91 -14.57 -12.00 -4.42
CA GLN A 91 -15.05 -12.18 -3.04
C GLN A 91 -15.11 -10.83 -2.32
N VAL A 92 -14.09 -9.98 -2.50
CA VAL A 92 -14.05 -8.63 -1.95
C VAL A 92 -15.22 -7.80 -2.47
N GLU A 93 -15.45 -7.78 -3.78
CA GLU A 93 -16.56 -7.04 -4.38
C GLU A 93 -17.90 -7.54 -3.84
N THR A 94 -18.06 -8.86 -3.69
CA THR A 94 -19.28 -9.47 -3.14
C THR A 94 -19.50 -9.05 -1.68
N ILE A 95 -18.45 -9.11 -0.86
CA ILE A 95 -18.51 -8.66 0.54
C ILE A 95 -18.86 -7.17 0.60
N LEU A 96 -18.20 -6.33 -0.20
CA LEU A 96 -18.38 -4.88 -0.15
C LEU A 96 -19.75 -4.41 -0.66
N LYS A 97 -20.47 -5.21 -1.45
CA LYS A 97 -21.86 -4.92 -1.84
C LYS A 97 -22.81 -4.89 -0.63
N ASN A 98 -22.48 -5.64 0.42
CA ASN A 98 -23.27 -5.68 1.65
C ASN A 98 -23.07 -4.43 2.54
N PHE A 99 -22.10 -3.56 2.22
CA PHE A 99 -21.81 -2.36 3.00
C PHE A 99 -22.57 -1.16 2.45
N PRO A 100 -23.50 -0.56 3.23
CA PRO A 100 -24.31 0.54 2.76
C PRO A 100 -23.53 1.84 2.52
N GLU A 101 -22.45 2.05 3.28
CA GLU A 101 -21.65 3.27 3.22
C GLU A 101 -20.18 3.00 2.89
N THR A 102 -19.58 3.87 2.08
CA THR A 102 -18.18 3.79 1.69
C THR A 102 -17.24 3.86 2.89
N SER A 103 -17.57 4.65 3.91
CA SER A 103 -16.80 4.78 5.16
C SER A 103 -16.66 3.46 5.92
N GLN A 104 -17.62 2.56 5.77
CA GLN A 104 -17.63 1.26 6.43
C GLN A 104 -16.72 0.23 5.72
N ARG A 105 -16.48 0.41 4.43
CA ARG A 105 -15.69 -0.52 3.60
C ARG A 105 -14.22 -0.61 4.03
N SER A 106 -13.69 0.43 4.66
CA SER A 106 -12.32 0.45 5.16
C SER A 106 -12.03 -0.62 6.23
N ILE A 107 -13.08 -1.19 6.87
CA ILE A 107 -12.92 -2.25 7.87
C ILE A 107 -12.24 -3.51 7.32
N LEU A 108 -12.49 -3.85 6.06
CA LEU A 108 -11.82 -4.97 5.40
C LEU A 108 -10.31 -4.75 5.33
N GLY A 109 -9.88 -3.56 4.91
CA GLY A 109 -8.45 -3.20 4.87
C GLY A 109 -7.81 -3.22 6.25
N GLU A 110 -8.52 -2.74 7.29
CA GLU A 110 -8.04 -2.81 8.67
C GLU A 110 -7.92 -4.25 9.17
N CYS A 111 -8.94 -5.08 8.92
CA CYS A 111 -8.92 -6.48 9.32
C CYS A 111 -7.79 -7.26 8.62
N ARG A 112 -7.57 -7.01 7.33
CA ARG A 112 -6.44 -7.58 6.58
C ARG A 112 -5.09 -7.15 7.16
N ARG A 113 -4.94 -5.85 7.46
CA ARG A 113 -3.71 -5.34 8.07
C ARG A 113 -3.47 -5.99 9.42
N ASP A 114 -4.48 -6.01 10.28
CA ASP A 114 -4.40 -6.64 11.59
C ASP A 114 -4.02 -8.13 11.47
N ALA A 115 -4.67 -8.86 10.57
CA ALA A 115 -4.37 -10.27 10.30
C ALA A 115 -2.91 -10.46 9.86
N PHE A 116 -2.43 -9.67 8.91
CA PHE A 116 -1.07 -9.75 8.39
C PHE A 116 -0.01 -9.41 9.46
N MET A 117 -0.29 -8.41 10.30
CA MET A 117 0.62 -7.97 11.37
C MET A 117 0.73 -8.98 12.52
N GLN A 118 -0.30 -9.80 12.76
CA GLN A 118 -0.37 -10.74 13.88
C GLN A 118 0.13 -12.16 13.59
N GLN A 119 0.42 -12.48 12.33
CA GLN A 119 0.99 -13.78 11.99
C GLN A 119 2.38 -13.95 12.66
N GLU A 120 2.68 -15.16 13.14
CA GLU A 120 4.02 -15.47 13.67
C GLU A 120 5.09 -15.30 12.59
N GLN A 121 4.78 -15.76 11.39
CA GLN A 121 5.60 -15.60 10.20
C GLN A 121 4.89 -14.73 9.18
N ILE A 122 5.66 -14.09 8.28
CA ILE A 122 5.08 -13.29 7.21
C ILE A 122 4.34 -14.21 6.24
N GLN A 123 3.07 -13.93 6.05
CA GLN A 123 2.21 -14.64 5.09
C GLN A 123 2.48 -14.11 3.68
N TRP A 124 3.46 -14.69 3.01
CA TRP A 124 3.87 -14.26 1.67
C TRP A 124 2.83 -14.58 0.58
N GLU A 125 1.90 -15.47 0.85
CA GLU A 125 0.78 -15.84 -0.01
C GLU A 125 -0.38 -14.85 0.09
N ALA A 126 -0.35 -13.92 1.06
CA ALA A 126 -1.39 -12.92 1.22
C ALA A 126 -1.48 -12.00 0.00
N ASN A 127 -2.71 -11.69 -0.42
CA ASN A 127 -2.97 -10.84 -1.58
C ASN A 127 -2.63 -9.36 -1.36
N VAL A 128 -2.41 -8.96 -0.11
CA VAL A 128 -1.94 -7.60 0.24
C VAL A 128 -0.85 -7.72 1.31
N TRP A 129 0.32 -7.17 1.02
CA TRP A 129 1.42 -7.08 1.97
C TRP A 129 1.54 -5.70 2.58
N TYR A 130 1.75 -5.63 3.88
CA TYR A 130 1.95 -4.37 4.61
C TYR A 130 3.43 -4.20 4.92
N LEU A 131 4.02 -3.13 4.39
CA LEU A 131 5.47 -2.90 4.41
C LEU A 131 6.04 -2.75 5.82
N GLU A 132 5.25 -2.25 6.75
CA GLU A 132 5.60 -2.14 8.17
C GLU A 132 6.05 -3.48 8.77
N ARG A 133 5.41 -4.59 8.39
CA ARG A 133 5.74 -5.94 8.86
C ARG A 133 7.05 -6.50 8.29
N LEU A 134 7.50 -5.96 7.17
CA LEU A 134 8.67 -6.49 6.45
C LEU A 134 10.00 -6.03 7.04
N HIS A 135 10.00 -5.13 8.04
CA HIS A 135 11.18 -4.62 8.74
C HIS A 135 12.30 -4.15 7.79
N LEU A 136 11.92 -3.46 6.74
CA LEU A 136 12.85 -2.95 5.73
C LEU A 136 13.76 -1.87 6.33
N GLY A 137 15.02 -1.82 5.91
CA GLY A 137 15.97 -0.83 6.38
C GLY A 137 15.47 0.61 6.15
N LYS A 138 15.58 1.48 7.17
CA LYS A 138 15.08 2.87 7.11
C LYS A 138 15.62 3.65 5.92
N HIS A 139 16.87 3.42 5.52
CA HIS A 139 17.51 4.07 4.36
C HIS A 139 16.85 3.72 3.01
N ARG A 140 16.02 2.68 2.97
CA ARG A 140 15.28 2.24 1.78
C ARG A 140 13.89 2.84 1.69
N ILE A 141 13.39 3.43 2.77
CA ILE A 141 12.03 3.95 2.89
C ILE A 141 12.10 5.47 2.76
N ASP A 142 11.38 6.02 1.79
CA ASP A 142 11.17 7.45 1.67
C ASP A 142 9.99 7.84 2.57
N GLU A 143 10.27 8.41 3.73
CA GLU A 143 9.26 8.79 4.73
C GLU A 143 8.32 9.91 4.22
N SER A 144 8.73 10.63 3.15
CA SER A 144 7.85 11.62 2.50
C SER A 144 6.72 10.99 1.68
N LYS A 145 6.78 9.68 1.44
CA LYS A 145 5.79 8.92 0.67
C LYS A 145 5.00 7.99 1.58
N SER A 146 3.69 8.14 1.59
CA SER A 146 2.79 7.26 2.34
C SER A 146 2.61 5.91 1.63
N LEU A 147 3.70 5.15 1.46
CA LEU A 147 3.65 3.82 0.90
C LEU A 147 3.45 2.81 2.04
N ILE A 148 2.23 2.29 2.17
CA ILE A 148 1.82 1.45 3.30
C ILE A 148 1.77 -0.03 2.90
N SER A 149 1.31 -0.35 1.68
CA SER A 149 1.05 -1.72 1.27
C SER A 149 1.30 -1.96 -0.23
N ILE A 150 1.43 -3.23 -0.59
CA ILE A 150 1.52 -3.72 -1.96
C ILE A 150 0.34 -4.68 -2.17
N SER A 151 -0.51 -4.41 -3.17
CA SER A 151 -1.67 -5.24 -3.52
C SER A 151 -1.40 -6.05 -4.78
N PHE A 152 -1.61 -7.36 -4.69
CA PHE A 152 -1.53 -8.30 -5.81
C PHE A 152 -2.90 -8.67 -6.35
N MET A 153 -3.96 -8.06 -5.84
CA MET A 153 -5.35 -8.45 -6.12
C MET A 153 -5.78 -8.24 -7.57
N GLU A 154 -5.10 -7.34 -8.29
CA GLU A 154 -5.36 -7.09 -9.70
C GLU A 154 -4.83 -8.20 -10.60
N VAL A 155 -3.90 -9.03 -10.12
CA VAL A 155 -3.39 -10.22 -10.82
C VAL A 155 -4.30 -11.39 -10.48
N LYS A 156 -5.14 -11.79 -11.43
CA LYS A 156 -6.22 -12.79 -11.20
C LYS A 156 -5.71 -14.22 -11.29
N GLU A 157 -4.82 -14.50 -12.24
CA GLU A 157 -4.24 -15.82 -12.42
C GLU A 157 -3.27 -16.14 -11.28
N ILE A 158 -3.57 -17.22 -10.57
CA ILE A 158 -2.83 -17.64 -9.37
C ILE A 158 -1.34 -17.83 -9.68
N GLN A 159 -1.02 -18.49 -10.78
CA GLN A 159 0.38 -18.75 -11.17
C GLN A 159 1.15 -17.45 -11.45
N ASN A 160 0.53 -16.50 -12.14
CA ASN A 160 1.14 -15.19 -12.39
C ASN A 160 1.37 -14.44 -11.07
N ARG A 161 0.40 -14.49 -10.17
CA ARG A 161 0.48 -13.84 -8.86
C ARG A 161 1.57 -14.44 -7.98
N GLU A 162 1.67 -15.76 -7.91
CA GLU A 162 2.70 -16.45 -7.13
C GLU A 162 4.11 -16.11 -7.63
N ILE A 163 4.32 -16.07 -8.95
CA ILE A 163 5.62 -15.68 -9.53
C ILE A 163 5.92 -14.21 -9.23
N LEU A 164 4.92 -13.32 -9.34
CA LEU A 164 5.09 -11.91 -9.01
C LEU A 164 5.37 -11.70 -7.52
N GLN A 165 4.72 -12.44 -6.63
CA GLN A 165 5.01 -12.45 -5.20
C GLN A 165 6.43 -12.95 -4.91
N ALA A 166 6.86 -14.02 -5.56
CA ALA A 166 8.23 -14.54 -5.43
C ALA A 166 9.28 -13.50 -5.89
N TYR A 167 9.01 -12.80 -6.99
CA TYR A 167 9.84 -11.70 -7.48
C TYR A 167 9.90 -10.55 -6.46
N MET A 168 8.76 -10.11 -5.96
CA MET A 168 8.69 -9.03 -4.98
C MET A 168 9.36 -9.39 -3.65
N LYS A 169 9.21 -10.63 -3.19
CA LYS A 169 9.92 -11.15 -2.02
C LYS A 169 11.44 -11.09 -2.20
N TYR A 170 11.93 -11.45 -3.39
CA TYR A 170 13.33 -11.33 -3.75
C TYR A 170 13.80 -9.86 -3.73
N GLU A 171 13.10 -8.96 -4.42
CA GLU A 171 13.45 -7.54 -4.52
C GLU A 171 13.46 -6.86 -3.14
N LEU A 172 12.45 -7.11 -2.32
CA LEU A 172 12.36 -6.52 -0.98
C LEU A 172 13.34 -7.13 0.01
N GLY A 173 13.60 -8.44 -0.08
CA GLY A 173 14.43 -9.16 0.88
C GLY A 173 15.94 -9.13 0.60
N ILE A 174 16.34 -9.11 -0.67
CA ILE A 174 17.75 -9.32 -1.06
C ILE A 174 18.38 -8.05 -1.63
N THR A 175 17.63 -7.24 -2.40
CA THR A 175 18.22 -6.04 -2.99
C THR A 175 18.29 -4.88 -2.00
N GLY A 176 19.32 -4.02 -2.14
CA GLY A 176 19.43 -2.79 -1.35
C GLY A 176 18.67 -1.60 -1.93
N GLN A 177 17.80 -1.82 -2.93
CA GLN A 177 17.12 -0.72 -3.64
C GLN A 177 16.06 -0.04 -2.78
N ALA A 178 15.81 1.24 -3.08
CA ALA A 178 14.73 2.00 -2.46
C ALA A 178 13.37 1.33 -2.72
N VAL A 179 12.54 1.21 -1.69
CA VAL A 179 11.23 0.56 -1.77
C VAL A 179 10.33 1.24 -2.82
N SER A 180 10.40 2.56 -2.94
CA SER A 180 9.64 3.31 -3.95
C SER A 180 10.01 2.93 -5.38
N THR A 181 11.28 2.57 -5.62
CA THR A 181 11.75 2.07 -6.93
C THR A 181 11.22 0.68 -7.21
N ILE A 182 11.27 -0.21 -6.22
CA ILE A 182 10.74 -1.58 -6.31
C ILE A 182 9.24 -1.55 -6.60
N VAL A 183 8.48 -0.74 -5.86
CA VAL A 183 7.02 -0.63 -6.05
C VAL A 183 6.66 -0.01 -7.41
N ARG A 184 7.44 0.96 -7.89
CA ARG A 184 7.24 1.50 -9.25
C ARG A 184 7.42 0.41 -10.31
N ARG A 185 8.45 -0.42 -10.16
CA ARG A 185 8.70 -1.58 -11.03
C ARG A 185 7.59 -2.61 -10.93
N PHE A 186 7.13 -2.92 -9.72
CA PHE A 186 5.96 -3.78 -9.47
C PHE A 186 4.73 -3.31 -10.27
N VAL A 187 4.38 -2.03 -10.20
CA VAL A 187 3.23 -1.49 -10.95
C VAL A 187 3.40 -1.68 -12.45
N CYS A 188 4.61 -1.51 -12.98
CA CYS A 188 4.88 -1.73 -14.41
C CYS A 188 4.67 -3.20 -14.80
N ILE A 189 5.15 -4.13 -13.99
CA ILE A 189 5.03 -5.57 -14.22
C ILE A 189 3.56 -6.00 -14.10
N ARG A 190 2.87 -5.55 -13.07
CA ARG A 190 1.46 -5.85 -12.86
C ARG A 190 0.61 -5.43 -14.06
N ASN A 191 0.77 -4.20 -14.54
CA ASN A 191 0.04 -3.71 -15.71
C ASN A 191 0.32 -4.53 -16.97
N PHE A 192 1.53 -5.08 -17.11
CA PHE A 192 1.85 -6.00 -18.20
C PHE A 192 1.17 -7.36 -18.00
N ILE A 193 1.19 -7.90 -16.80
CA ILE A 193 0.50 -9.16 -16.47
C ILE A 193 -1.01 -9.02 -16.69
N GLU A 194 -1.63 -7.91 -16.31
CA GLU A 194 -3.04 -7.64 -16.56
C GLU A 194 -3.38 -7.68 -18.05
N LEU A 195 -2.50 -7.17 -18.92
CA LEU A 195 -2.66 -7.29 -20.37
C LEU A 195 -2.59 -8.75 -20.84
N LEU A 196 -1.63 -9.51 -20.31
CA LEU A 196 -1.51 -10.94 -20.65
C LEU A 196 -2.76 -11.72 -20.22
N GLU A 197 -3.29 -11.45 -19.04
CA GLU A 197 -4.49 -12.11 -18.52
C GLU A 197 -5.75 -11.80 -19.33
N GLN A 198 -5.87 -10.59 -19.87
CA GLN A 198 -6.93 -10.25 -20.82
C GLN A 198 -6.90 -11.13 -22.09
N GLU A 199 -5.70 -11.56 -22.48
CA GLU A 199 -5.47 -12.47 -23.61
C GLU A 199 -5.41 -13.94 -23.19
N LYS A 200 -5.62 -14.25 -21.92
CA LYS A 200 -5.52 -15.58 -21.32
C LYS A 200 -4.14 -16.23 -21.50
N ILE A 201 -3.09 -15.40 -21.42
CA ILE A 201 -1.70 -15.82 -21.53
C ILE A 201 -1.05 -15.76 -20.16
N LEU A 202 -0.39 -16.85 -19.75
CA LEU A 202 0.43 -16.85 -18.53
C LEU A 202 1.76 -16.12 -18.80
N ALA A 203 2.29 -15.44 -17.79
CA ALA A 203 3.54 -14.70 -17.91
C ALA A 203 4.73 -15.58 -18.36
N ILE A 204 4.73 -16.86 -17.99
CA ILE A 204 5.76 -17.83 -18.43
C ILE A 204 5.69 -18.19 -19.91
N HIS A 205 4.55 -17.94 -20.57
CA HIS A 205 4.31 -18.25 -21.98
C HIS A 205 4.34 -17.01 -22.87
N ALA A 206 4.52 -15.82 -22.30
CA ALA A 206 4.59 -14.61 -23.10
C ALA A 206 5.82 -14.61 -24.00
N THR A 207 5.63 -14.10 -25.21
CA THR A 207 6.64 -13.99 -26.26
C THR A 207 6.99 -12.52 -26.51
N VAL A 208 7.87 -12.29 -27.48
CA VAL A 208 8.17 -10.93 -27.93
C VAL A 208 6.94 -10.20 -28.48
N ALA A 209 5.93 -10.92 -28.97
CA ALA A 209 4.72 -10.32 -29.54
C ALA A 209 3.89 -9.58 -28.49
N GLU A 210 3.71 -10.18 -27.32
CA GLU A 210 2.97 -9.55 -26.19
C GLU A 210 3.72 -8.34 -25.65
N VAL A 211 5.05 -8.43 -25.55
CA VAL A 211 5.88 -7.28 -25.14
C VAL A 211 5.78 -6.14 -26.16
N LYS A 212 5.77 -6.46 -27.46
CA LYS A 212 5.58 -5.48 -28.54
C LYS A 212 4.20 -4.82 -28.41
N LYS A 213 3.13 -5.62 -28.25
CA LYS A 213 1.76 -5.11 -28.08
C LYS A 213 1.66 -4.16 -26.88
N TYR A 214 2.27 -4.51 -25.75
CA TYR A 214 2.33 -3.63 -24.58
C TYR A 214 3.08 -2.34 -24.89
N ALA A 215 4.24 -2.42 -25.56
CA ALA A 215 5.04 -1.28 -25.96
C ALA A 215 4.28 -0.35 -26.92
N ASP A 216 3.55 -0.89 -27.88
CA ASP A 216 2.75 -0.13 -28.82
C ASP A 216 1.60 0.59 -28.08
N GLY A 217 0.91 -0.07 -27.16
CA GLY A 217 -0.09 0.57 -26.30
C GLY A 217 0.47 1.67 -25.38
N LEU A 218 1.74 1.59 -24.97
CA LEU A 218 2.42 2.69 -24.26
C LEU A 218 2.67 3.90 -25.16
N ARG A 219 3.04 3.66 -26.43
CA ARG A 219 3.26 4.72 -27.43
C ARG A 219 1.96 5.42 -27.79
N GLU A 220 0.88 4.68 -28.03
CA GLU A 220 -0.45 5.21 -28.30
C GLU A 220 -0.96 6.14 -27.18
N ARG A 221 -0.64 5.81 -25.94
CA ARG A 221 -0.95 6.67 -24.78
C ARG A 221 -0.03 7.88 -24.64
N GLY A 222 0.91 8.10 -25.56
CA GLY A 222 1.81 9.24 -25.53
C GLY A 222 2.82 9.23 -24.40
N ILE A 223 3.18 8.06 -23.84
CA ILE A 223 4.14 7.94 -22.75
C ILE A 223 5.52 8.39 -23.24
N GLN A 224 6.12 9.35 -22.55
CA GLN A 224 7.45 9.86 -22.88
C GLN A 224 8.53 8.77 -22.76
N ALA A 225 9.61 8.91 -23.56
CA ALA A 225 10.69 7.93 -23.67
C ALA A 225 11.23 7.44 -22.30
N LYS A 226 11.45 8.34 -21.35
CA LYS A 226 11.90 7.97 -20.00
C LYS A 226 10.90 7.02 -19.30
N GLY A 227 9.63 7.40 -19.24
CA GLY A 227 8.60 6.60 -18.62
C GLY A 227 8.30 5.30 -19.38
N PHE A 228 8.50 5.30 -20.71
CA PHE A 228 8.43 4.11 -21.53
C PHE A 228 9.57 3.14 -21.20
N ASN A 229 10.81 3.63 -21.20
CA ASN A 229 11.99 2.82 -20.87
C ASN A 229 11.90 2.22 -19.47
N GLU A 230 11.47 2.99 -18.46
CA GLU A 230 11.28 2.49 -17.09
C GLU A 230 10.33 1.27 -17.05
N ARG A 231 9.25 1.27 -17.84
CA ARG A 231 8.29 0.15 -17.91
C ARG A 231 8.89 -1.08 -18.57
N ILE A 232 9.57 -0.89 -19.70
CA ILE A 232 10.24 -1.99 -20.41
C ILE A 232 11.34 -2.60 -19.55
N PHE A 233 12.14 -1.78 -18.88
CA PHE A 233 13.15 -2.25 -17.92
C PHE A 233 12.51 -3.02 -16.75
N GLY A 234 11.39 -2.55 -16.20
CA GLY A 234 10.68 -3.26 -15.14
C GLY A 234 10.30 -4.68 -15.57
N ILE A 235 9.68 -4.82 -16.75
CA ILE A 235 9.32 -6.13 -17.32
C ILE A 235 10.59 -6.97 -17.53
N GLY A 236 11.65 -6.38 -18.10
CA GLY A 236 12.91 -7.07 -18.34
C GLY A 236 13.54 -7.62 -17.05
N HIS A 237 13.53 -6.87 -15.95
CA HIS A 237 13.98 -7.35 -14.65
C HIS A 237 13.17 -8.56 -14.15
N PHE A 238 11.85 -8.53 -14.33
CA PHE A 238 10.98 -9.63 -13.94
C PHE A 238 11.27 -10.90 -14.76
N TYR A 239 11.41 -10.78 -16.08
CA TYR A 239 11.77 -11.92 -16.93
C TYR A 239 13.18 -12.44 -16.65
N LYS A 240 14.12 -11.57 -16.32
CA LYS A 240 15.46 -12.01 -15.88
C LYS A 240 15.41 -12.79 -14.57
N PHE A 241 14.57 -12.35 -13.62
CA PHE A 241 14.33 -13.12 -12.39
C PHE A 241 13.73 -14.50 -12.71
N MET A 242 12.72 -14.56 -13.59
CA MET A 242 12.10 -15.82 -13.98
C MET A 242 13.10 -16.78 -14.65
N GLU A 243 14.00 -16.27 -15.48
CA GLU A 243 15.06 -17.05 -16.10
C GLU A 243 16.03 -17.61 -15.04
N VAL A 244 16.50 -16.75 -14.12
CA VAL A 244 17.43 -17.14 -13.04
C VAL A 244 16.79 -18.16 -12.09
N LYS A 245 15.48 -18.03 -11.81
CA LYS A 245 14.73 -18.97 -10.96
C LYS A 245 14.19 -20.19 -11.73
N GLN A 246 14.52 -20.32 -13.01
CA GLN A 246 14.12 -21.44 -13.87
C GLN A 246 12.60 -21.60 -14.07
N TYR A 247 11.81 -20.53 -13.89
CA TYR A 247 10.42 -20.50 -14.31
C TYR A 247 10.29 -20.52 -15.83
N ILE A 248 11.28 -19.96 -16.54
CA ILE A 248 11.43 -19.99 -17.99
C ILE A 248 12.86 -20.40 -18.33
N THR A 249 13.04 -21.00 -19.51
CA THR A 249 14.35 -21.44 -19.98
C THR A 249 15.22 -20.28 -20.46
N ARG A 250 14.58 -19.28 -21.08
CA ARG A 250 15.24 -18.12 -21.67
C ARG A 250 14.29 -16.92 -21.69
N MET A 251 14.86 -15.76 -21.49
CA MET A 251 14.14 -14.48 -21.63
C MET A 251 13.57 -14.31 -23.05
N PRO A 252 12.25 -14.03 -23.22
CA PRO A 252 11.57 -14.03 -24.53
C PRO A 252 11.93 -12.84 -25.42
N PHE A 253 12.56 -11.81 -24.90
CA PHE A 253 12.91 -10.59 -25.65
C PHE A 253 14.21 -9.95 -25.13
N ARG A 254 14.75 -9.02 -25.89
CA ARG A 254 15.88 -8.18 -25.50
C ARG A 254 15.40 -6.76 -25.23
N ILE A 255 15.73 -6.23 -24.09
CA ILE A 255 15.30 -4.89 -23.64
C ILE A 255 15.75 -3.82 -24.63
N GLU A 256 16.98 -3.94 -25.13
CA GLU A 256 17.63 -3.00 -26.02
C GLU A 256 16.84 -2.73 -27.30
N TYR A 257 16.08 -3.71 -27.78
CA TYR A 257 15.28 -3.55 -29.00
C TYR A 257 14.03 -2.69 -28.83
N PHE A 258 13.61 -2.47 -27.58
CA PHE A 258 12.43 -1.67 -27.25
C PHE A 258 12.79 -0.27 -26.75
N GLN A 259 14.04 -0.01 -26.36
CA GLN A 259 14.46 1.25 -25.81
C GLN A 259 14.21 2.42 -26.76
N GLN A 260 13.69 3.50 -26.21
CA GLN A 260 13.54 4.78 -26.90
C GLN A 260 14.68 5.72 -26.49
N LYS A 261 15.15 6.52 -27.44
CA LYS A 261 16.13 7.57 -27.15
C LYS A 261 15.48 8.64 -26.29
N GLU A 262 16.04 8.86 -25.10
CA GLU A 262 15.61 9.95 -24.22
C GLU A 262 16.18 11.28 -24.71
N VAL A 263 15.31 12.25 -24.93
CA VAL A 263 15.70 13.62 -25.22
C VAL A 263 15.57 14.41 -23.92
N ILE A 264 16.69 14.79 -23.35
CA ILE A 264 16.71 15.62 -22.15
C ILE A 264 16.45 17.07 -22.59
N VAL A 265 15.26 17.56 -22.31
CA VAL A 265 14.92 18.96 -22.50
C VAL A 265 15.17 19.69 -21.18
N HIS A 266 16.18 20.54 -21.14
CA HIS A 266 16.42 21.42 -20.01
C HIS A 266 15.46 22.59 -20.10
N HIS A 267 14.49 22.65 -19.20
CA HIS A 267 13.67 23.85 -19.02
C HIS A 267 14.35 24.74 -17.98
N ASP A 268 14.59 25.97 -18.32
CA ASP A 268 14.95 26.97 -17.33
C ASP A 268 13.79 27.16 -16.37
N ARG A 269 14.06 26.90 -15.10
CA ARG A 269 13.09 27.02 -13.99
C ARG A 269 13.49 28.17 -13.06
N SER A 270 14.40 29.02 -13.47
CA SER A 270 14.74 30.21 -12.71
C SER A 270 13.54 31.13 -12.59
N VAL A 271 13.39 31.71 -11.43
CA VAL A 271 12.39 32.74 -11.18
C VAL A 271 13.03 34.08 -11.39
N GLU A 272 12.43 34.94 -12.20
CA GLU A 272 12.93 36.31 -12.42
C GLU A 272 13.04 37.05 -11.07
N GLU A 273 14.09 37.84 -10.92
CA GLU A 273 14.38 38.57 -9.68
C GLU A 273 13.23 39.47 -9.25
N THR A 274 12.57 40.12 -10.20
CA THR A 274 11.37 40.94 -9.96
C THR A 274 10.24 40.16 -9.31
N VAL A 275 9.95 38.94 -9.81
CA VAL A 275 8.93 38.06 -9.29
C VAL A 275 9.33 37.56 -7.91
N TYR A 276 10.59 37.20 -7.73
CA TYR A 276 11.12 36.77 -6.43
C TYR A 276 10.98 37.87 -5.36
N MET A 277 11.38 39.11 -5.70
CA MET A 277 11.25 40.25 -4.78
C MET A 277 9.78 40.54 -4.42
N GLU A 278 8.85 40.40 -5.35
CA GLU A 278 7.42 40.53 -5.09
C GLU A 278 6.88 39.41 -4.14
N ILE A 279 7.36 38.18 -4.30
CA ILE A 279 7.03 37.06 -3.38
C ILE A 279 7.53 37.42 -1.97
N LEU A 280 8.79 37.83 -1.83
CA LEU A 280 9.35 38.20 -0.52
C LEU A 280 8.58 39.33 0.16
N LYS A 281 8.23 40.39 -0.57
CA LYS A 281 7.42 41.49 -0.05
C LYS A 281 6.05 41.05 0.47
N LYS A 282 5.47 40.00 -0.11
CA LYS A 282 4.13 39.49 0.24
C LYS A 282 4.18 38.24 1.13
N LEU A 283 5.38 37.76 1.50
CA LEU A 283 5.55 36.51 2.23
C LEU A 283 4.84 36.51 3.61
N TYR A 284 4.69 37.69 4.22
CA TYR A 284 3.98 37.87 5.49
C TYR A 284 2.47 37.56 5.41
N LEU A 285 1.88 37.56 4.19
CA LEU A 285 0.48 37.21 3.97
C LEU A 285 0.22 35.69 4.05
N PHE A 286 1.28 34.88 3.96
CA PHE A 286 1.15 33.44 4.03
C PHE A 286 1.08 32.97 5.48
N PRO A 287 0.32 31.91 5.78
CA PRO A 287 0.38 31.21 7.05
C PRO A 287 1.82 30.85 7.43
N GLU A 288 2.15 30.92 8.70
CA GLU A 288 3.52 30.71 9.20
C GLU A 288 4.18 29.43 8.66
N ARG A 289 3.45 28.33 8.67
CA ARG A 289 3.95 27.03 8.15
C ARG A 289 4.37 27.10 6.68
N LEU A 290 3.57 27.73 5.84
CA LEU A 290 3.88 27.89 4.42
C LEU A 290 5.06 28.84 4.20
N ARG A 291 5.14 29.90 5.01
CA ARG A 291 6.25 30.83 4.98
C ARG A 291 7.58 30.14 5.34
N CYS A 292 7.58 29.36 6.44
CA CYS A 292 8.74 28.58 6.83
C CYS A 292 9.14 27.56 5.76
N MET A 293 8.16 26.83 5.20
CA MET A 293 8.41 25.88 4.11
C MET A 293 9.03 26.56 2.89
N PHE A 294 8.50 27.71 2.48
CA PHE A 294 9.06 28.49 1.36
C PHE A 294 10.52 28.89 1.63
N LEU A 295 10.82 29.41 2.82
CA LEU A 295 12.18 29.83 3.19
C LEU A 295 13.15 28.65 3.18
N HIS A 296 12.76 27.49 3.67
CA HIS A 296 13.58 26.27 3.61
C HIS A 296 13.89 25.86 2.15
N LEU A 297 12.88 25.86 1.30
CA LEU A 297 13.05 25.52 -0.12
C LEU A 297 13.93 26.53 -0.83
N TRP A 298 13.73 27.81 -0.57
CA TRP A 298 14.40 28.89 -1.29
C TRP A 298 15.80 29.21 -0.75
N CYS A 299 15.91 29.47 0.55
CA CYS A 299 17.19 29.91 1.13
C CYS A 299 18.18 28.76 1.31
N LEU A 300 17.70 27.55 1.59
CA LEU A 300 18.56 26.40 1.85
C LEU A 300 18.65 25.43 0.68
N GLY A 301 17.88 25.66 -0.40
CA GLY A 301 17.86 24.79 -1.58
C GLY A 301 17.37 23.37 -1.31
N LEU A 302 16.62 23.16 -0.22
CA LEU A 302 16.11 21.84 0.15
C LEU A 302 15.02 21.38 -0.82
N ARG A 303 14.94 20.06 -1.05
CA ARG A 303 13.81 19.48 -1.77
C ARG A 303 12.56 19.48 -0.89
N ALA A 304 11.36 19.47 -1.51
CA ALA A 304 10.09 19.38 -0.76
C ALA A 304 10.04 18.17 0.18
N SER A 305 10.56 17.01 -0.25
CA SER A 305 10.66 15.81 0.59
C SER A 305 11.53 16.03 1.82
N GLU A 306 12.66 16.71 1.67
CA GLU A 306 13.59 17.01 2.75
C GLU A 306 12.94 17.95 3.78
N VAL A 307 12.24 18.99 3.30
CA VAL A 307 11.50 19.91 4.19
C VAL A 307 10.37 19.18 4.95
N CYS A 308 9.65 18.27 4.28
CA CYS A 308 8.56 17.51 4.92
C CYS A 308 9.03 16.49 5.96
N THR A 309 10.30 16.07 5.90
CA THR A 309 10.88 15.08 6.82
C THR A 309 11.82 15.71 7.88
N LEU A 310 11.97 17.03 7.88
CA LEU A 310 12.74 17.73 8.91
C LEU A 310 12.22 17.44 10.31
N LYS A 311 13.12 17.06 11.21
CA LYS A 311 12.79 16.83 12.61
C LYS A 311 12.76 18.14 13.38
N GLY A 312 12.02 18.18 14.48
CA GLY A 312 11.93 19.37 15.34
C GLY A 312 13.28 19.87 15.92
N ASN A 313 14.27 19.00 15.96
CA ASN A 313 15.64 19.29 16.42
C ASN A 313 16.66 19.32 15.27
N ALA A 314 16.23 19.55 14.04
CA ALA A 314 17.10 19.58 12.86
C ALA A 314 18.10 20.74 12.88
N TYR A 315 17.78 21.84 13.56
CA TYR A 315 18.68 22.98 13.70
C TYR A 315 19.56 22.86 14.93
N TYR A 316 20.83 23.11 14.74
CA TYR A 316 21.81 23.18 15.83
C TYR A 316 22.87 24.24 15.55
N GLN A 317 23.46 24.76 16.62
CA GLN A 317 24.55 25.75 16.56
C GLN A 317 25.88 25.06 16.83
N GLN A 318 26.87 25.37 16.00
CA GLN A 318 28.26 24.94 16.20
C GLN A 318 29.18 26.17 16.04
N GLY A 319 29.69 26.68 17.16
CA GLY A 319 30.42 27.96 17.17
C GLY A 319 29.47 29.12 16.89
N GLU A 320 29.81 29.95 15.93
CA GLU A 320 28.99 31.08 15.45
C GLU A 320 28.04 30.69 14.32
N ASP A 321 28.16 29.46 13.78
CA ASP A 321 27.40 28.98 12.63
C ASP A 321 26.15 28.21 13.06
N TYR A 322 25.10 28.33 12.25
CA TYR A 322 23.87 27.56 12.37
C TYR A 322 23.81 26.51 11.26
N TRP A 323 23.55 25.29 11.66
CA TRP A 323 23.48 24.12 10.78
C TRP A 323 22.10 23.51 10.79
N ILE A 324 21.75 22.86 9.69
CA ILE A 324 20.55 22.06 9.55
C ILE A 324 20.93 20.63 9.18
N GLN A 325 20.39 19.66 9.90
CA GLN A 325 20.53 18.26 9.58
C GLN A 325 19.30 17.79 8.77
N VAL A 326 19.53 17.37 7.55
CA VAL A 326 18.50 16.90 6.61
C VAL A 326 18.51 15.38 6.51
#